data_2ce95d831a38b22c3051223c5ffb4e56
#
_entry.id   2ce95d831a38b22c3051223c5ffb4e56
#
_cell.length_a   1.000
_cell.length_b   1.000
_cell.length_c   1.000
_cell.angle_alpha   90.00
_cell.angle_beta   90.00
_cell.angle_gamma   90.00
#
_symmetry.space_group_name_H-M   'P 1'
#
loop_
_entity.id
_entity.type
_entity.pdbx_description
1 polymer ?
#
loop_
_entity_poly.entity_id
_entity_poly.type
_entity_poly.pdbx_seq_one_letter_code
_entity_poly.pdbx_strand_id
1 'polypeptide(L)'
;GWMRDLGLSVVIDVVGNVVATRAGTDPTAAPVVVGSHIDTVRTGGRFDGNLGVLAGLELLETLEQAGVQTVHPISVAFFTNEEGARFQPDMLGSLVYVGGMAVEDALDVRAADDGARLGDELARIGYAGSHPCPVAVAPHACVELHIEQGPVLEDEGITIGAVTGVQGISWTELTITGQSAH
;
A
#
# COMPACT_ATOMS: atom_id res chain seq x y z
N GLY A 1 7.60 16.03 2.93
CA GLY A 1 8.71 15.52 2.16
C GLY A 1 8.35 15.47 0.70
N TRP A 2 8.98 14.63 -0.07
CA TRP A 2 9.01 14.55 -1.55
C TRP A 2 7.65 14.74 -2.24
N MET A 3 6.60 14.12 -1.78
CA MET A 3 5.24 14.31 -2.35
C MET A 3 4.81 15.78 -2.34
N ARG A 4 5.06 16.51 -1.23
CA ARG A 4 4.72 17.94 -1.13
C ARG A 4 5.66 18.81 -1.94
N ASP A 5 6.94 18.42 -2.02
CA ASP A 5 7.95 19.14 -2.80
C ASP A 5 7.65 19.07 -4.30
N LEU A 6 6.98 18.01 -4.76
CA LEU A 6 6.42 17.86 -6.10
C LEU A 6 5.07 18.61 -6.28
N GLY A 7 4.61 19.37 -5.31
CA GLY A 7 3.34 20.11 -5.40
C GLY A 7 2.07 19.27 -5.33
N LEU A 8 2.16 18.01 -4.89
CA LEU A 8 1.02 17.11 -4.82
C LEU A 8 0.11 17.44 -3.63
N SER A 9 -1.20 17.27 -3.81
CA SER A 9 -2.18 17.27 -2.71
C SER A 9 -2.05 15.99 -1.92
N VAL A 10 -1.59 16.07 -0.66
CA VAL A 10 -1.30 14.90 0.19
C VAL A 10 -2.35 14.77 1.27
N VAL A 11 -3.00 13.62 1.33
CA VAL A 11 -3.93 13.24 2.38
C VAL A 11 -3.45 12.00 3.11
N ILE A 12 -3.80 11.90 4.40
CA ILE A 12 -3.63 10.69 5.22
C ILE A 12 -5.03 10.31 5.69
N ASP A 13 -5.43 9.08 5.44
CA ASP A 13 -6.73 8.61 5.86
C ASP A 13 -6.73 8.10 7.32
N VAL A 14 -7.91 7.74 7.79
CA VAL A 14 -8.13 7.33 9.19
C VAL A 14 -7.40 6.03 9.57
N VAL A 15 -6.98 5.22 8.60
CA VAL A 15 -6.18 4.00 8.82
C VAL A 15 -4.72 4.16 8.43
N GLY A 16 -4.28 5.40 8.15
CA GLY A 16 -2.87 5.73 7.90
C GLY A 16 -2.40 5.56 6.46
N ASN A 17 -3.27 5.20 5.52
CA ASN A 17 -2.89 5.22 4.11
C ASN A 17 -2.56 6.65 3.68
N VAL A 18 -1.53 6.80 2.89
CA VAL A 18 -1.11 8.09 2.36
C VAL A 18 -1.35 8.13 0.86
N VAL A 19 -2.09 9.14 0.41
CA VAL A 19 -2.39 9.35 -1.00
C VAL A 19 -1.99 10.76 -1.39
N ALA A 20 -1.15 10.89 -2.42
CA ALA A 20 -0.68 12.15 -2.96
C ALA A 20 -1.12 12.29 -4.41
N THR A 21 -1.92 13.30 -4.71
CA THR A 21 -2.59 13.43 -6.01
C THR A 21 -2.09 14.64 -6.79
N ARG A 22 -1.75 14.41 -8.05
CA ARG A 22 -1.60 15.41 -9.11
C ARG A 22 -2.94 15.54 -9.85
N ALA A 23 -3.45 16.74 -9.95
CA ALA A 23 -4.71 17.00 -10.65
C ALA A 23 -4.63 16.63 -12.14
N GLY A 24 -5.71 16.10 -12.67
CA GLY A 24 -5.94 15.95 -14.11
C GLY A 24 -6.62 17.18 -14.70
N THR A 25 -6.84 17.16 -16.01
CA THR A 25 -7.59 18.22 -16.70
C THR A 25 -9.11 18.06 -16.56
N ASP A 26 -9.58 16.84 -16.24
CA ASP A 26 -10.97 16.57 -15.88
C ASP A 26 -11.09 16.35 -14.35
N PRO A 27 -11.65 17.32 -13.60
CA PRO A 27 -11.79 17.21 -12.16
C PRO A 27 -12.84 16.15 -11.74
N THR A 28 -13.63 15.62 -12.67
CA THR A 28 -14.65 14.60 -12.41
C THR A 28 -14.15 13.18 -12.69
N ALA A 29 -13.02 13.05 -13.38
CA ALA A 29 -12.43 11.75 -13.69
C ALA A 29 -11.88 11.06 -12.43
N ALA A 30 -12.17 9.77 -12.29
CA ALA A 30 -11.59 8.95 -11.21
C ALA A 30 -10.06 8.84 -11.37
N PRO A 31 -9.29 8.84 -10.28
CA PRO A 31 -7.82 8.83 -10.37
C PRO A 31 -7.27 7.50 -10.90
N VAL A 32 -6.12 7.55 -11.54
CA VAL A 32 -5.23 6.39 -11.69
C VAL A 32 -4.31 6.38 -10.48
N VAL A 33 -4.30 5.29 -9.73
CA VAL A 33 -3.45 5.11 -8.55
C VAL A 33 -2.20 4.31 -8.94
N VAL A 34 -1.04 4.86 -8.61
CA VAL A 34 0.26 4.18 -8.74
C VAL A 34 0.86 4.09 -7.35
N GLY A 35 1.37 2.95 -6.95
CA GLY A 35 1.95 2.86 -5.61
C GLY A 35 2.11 1.44 -5.14
N SER A 36 2.33 1.29 -3.84
CA SER A 36 2.57 0.02 -3.16
C SER A 36 2.48 0.24 -1.64
N HIS A 37 3.50 -0.17 -0.88
CA HIS A 37 3.64 -0.01 0.57
C HIS A 37 5.07 0.43 0.94
N ILE A 38 5.27 0.79 2.20
CA ILE A 38 6.58 1.17 2.74
C ILE A 38 6.94 0.43 4.04
N ASP A 39 6.01 -0.38 4.57
CA ASP A 39 6.31 -1.31 5.64
C ASP A 39 7.05 -2.53 5.07
N THR A 40 7.72 -3.28 5.95
CA THR A 40 8.51 -4.45 5.56
C THR A 40 8.39 -5.55 6.61
N VAL A 41 8.60 -6.80 6.21
CA VAL A 41 8.88 -7.88 7.16
C VAL A 41 10.23 -7.66 7.83
N ARG A 42 10.49 -8.33 8.97
CA ARG A 42 11.70 -8.10 9.80
C ARG A 42 13.01 -8.21 9.05
N THR A 43 13.08 -9.07 8.03
CA THR A 43 14.26 -9.33 7.21
C THR A 43 13.99 -9.09 5.73
N GLY A 44 13.05 -8.19 5.42
CA GLY A 44 12.61 -7.86 4.08
C GLY A 44 13.68 -7.15 3.24
N GLY A 45 13.49 -7.20 1.93
CA GLY A 45 14.30 -6.49 0.96
C GLY A 45 13.99 -4.99 0.99
N ARG A 46 15.00 -4.16 0.75
CA ARG A 46 14.85 -2.70 0.72
C ARG A 46 14.01 -2.18 -0.46
N PHE A 47 13.77 -3.01 -1.45
CA PHE A 47 13.02 -2.64 -2.66
C PHE A 47 11.57 -3.12 -2.62
N ASP A 48 11.23 -3.97 -1.66
CA ASP A 48 9.90 -4.52 -1.48
C ASP A 48 8.93 -3.40 -1.10
N GLY A 49 7.88 -3.20 -1.90
CA GLY A 49 6.93 -2.09 -1.80
C GLY A 49 7.51 -0.72 -2.12
N ASN A 50 8.64 -0.36 -1.53
CA ASN A 50 9.26 0.95 -1.72
C ASN A 50 9.52 1.29 -3.21
N LEU A 51 9.88 0.30 -4.04
CA LEU A 51 10.09 0.49 -5.46
C LEU A 51 8.84 1.05 -6.15
N GLY A 52 7.67 0.48 -5.87
CA GLY A 52 6.41 0.91 -6.47
C GLY A 52 6.01 2.34 -6.09
N VAL A 53 6.24 2.71 -4.82
CA VAL A 53 5.99 4.08 -4.35
C VAL A 53 6.93 5.08 -5.00
N LEU A 54 8.24 4.77 -5.07
CA LEU A 54 9.24 5.63 -5.68
C LEU A 54 9.03 5.74 -7.19
N ALA A 55 8.66 4.65 -7.87
CA ALA A 55 8.32 4.67 -9.29
C ALA A 55 7.12 5.59 -9.59
N GLY A 56 6.12 5.60 -8.71
CA GLY A 56 5.00 6.54 -8.80
C GLY A 56 5.43 7.99 -8.68
N LEU A 57 6.35 8.32 -7.77
CA LEU A 57 6.89 9.67 -7.64
C LEU A 57 7.71 10.07 -8.86
N GLU A 58 8.58 9.19 -9.34
CA GLU A 58 9.40 9.41 -10.55
C GLU A 58 8.51 9.63 -11.78
N LEU A 59 7.43 8.85 -11.91
CA LEU A 59 6.44 9.06 -12.97
C LEU A 59 5.86 10.48 -12.93
N LEU A 60 5.43 10.95 -11.75
CA LEU A 60 4.85 12.29 -11.62
C LEU A 60 5.86 13.39 -11.87
N GLU A 61 7.09 13.24 -11.40
CA GLU A 61 8.18 14.19 -11.67
C GLU A 61 8.50 14.24 -13.16
N THR A 62 8.58 13.10 -13.84
CA THR A 62 8.80 13.01 -15.29
C THR A 62 7.69 13.69 -16.08
N LEU A 63 6.42 13.47 -15.73
CA LEU A 63 5.29 14.13 -16.38
C LEU A 63 5.32 15.63 -16.19
N GLU A 64 5.70 16.11 -15.00
CA GLU A 64 5.82 17.53 -14.71
C GLU A 64 6.95 18.19 -15.52
N GLN A 65 8.14 17.57 -15.53
CA GLN A 65 9.29 18.06 -16.31
C GLN A 65 9.02 18.08 -17.81
N ALA A 66 8.24 17.12 -18.33
CA ALA A 66 7.85 17.04 -19.73
C ALA A 66 6.66 17.97 -20.07
N GLY A 67 6.06 18.65 -19.11
CA GLY A 67 4.87 19.48 -19.31
C GLY A 67 3.63 18.71 -19.78
N VAL A 68 3.57 17.40 -19.46
CA VAL A 68 2.46 16.54 -19.87
C VAL A 68 1.28 16.70 -18.92
N GLN A 69 0.12 17.04 -19.47
CA GLN A 69 -1.16 17.06 -18.75
C GLN A 69 -1.93 15.77 -18.99
N THR A 70 -2.43 15.15 -17.93
CA THR A 70 -3.25 13.93 -18.01
C THR A 70 -4.72 14.27 -17.83
N VAL A 71 -5.61 13.52 -18.47
CA VAL A 71 -7.06 13.71 -18.30
C VAL A 71 -7.46 13.31 -16.88
N HIS A 72 -7.11 12.09 -16.47
CA HIS A 72 -7.33 11.61 -15.13
C HIS A 72 -6.31 12.19 -14.14
N PRO A 73 -6.71 12.48 -12.90
CA PRO A 73 -5.75 12.67 -11.82
C PRO A 73 -4.85 11.44 -11.68
N ILE A 74 -3.58 11.65 -11.31
CA ILE A 74 -2.69 10.55 -10.95
C ILE A 74 -2.36 10.68 -9.48
N SER A 75 -2.56 9.60 -8.73
CA SER A 75 -2.28 9.52 -7.31
C SER A 75 -1.15 8.54 -7.04
N VAL A 76 -0.18 8.95 -6.23
CA VAL A 76 0.80 8.03 -5.65
C VAL A 76 0.31 7.65 -4.27
N ALA A 77 0.17 6.35 -4.02
CA ALA A 77 -0.31 5.84 -2.74
C ALA A 77 0.70 4.89 -2.09
N PHE A 78 0.73 4.89 -0.76
CA PHE A 78 1.27 3.76 -0.01
C PHE A 78 0.29 3.36 1.10
N PHE A 79 0.10 2.05 1.19
CA PHE A 79 -0.92 1.45 2.05
C PHE A 79 -0.30 0.98 3.36
N THR A 80 -1.08 1.11 4.44
CA THR A 80 -0.68 0.76 5.80
C THR A 80 -0.71 -0.75 5.99
N ASN A 81 0.37 -1.32 6.57
CA ASN A 81 0.43 -2.71 7.01
C ASN A 81 0.09 -3.69 5.87
N GLU A 82 0.77 -3.54 4.74
CA GLU A 82 0.61 -4.43 3.60
C GLU A 82 1.14 -5.82 3.92
N GLU A 83 2.32 -5.90 4.54
CA GLU A 83 3.02 -7.14 4.86
C GLU A 83 2.38 -7.95 6.01
N GLY A 84 1.51 -7.36 6.79
CA GLY A 84 0.91 -8.02 7.94
C GLY A 84 1.91 -8.47 9.01
N ALA A 85 3.14 -7.96 8.98
CA ALA A 85 4.24 -8.44 9.82
C ALA A 85 4.00 -8.24 11.32
N ARG A 86 3.28 -7.20 11.71
CA ARG A 86 2.95 -6.90 13.10
C ARG A 86 1.45 -7.01 13.37
N PHE A 87 0.61 -6.60 12.43
CA PHE A 87 -0.85 -6.60 12.54
C PHE A 87 -1.44 -7.49 11.45
N GLN A 88 -2.28 -8.45 11.82
CA GLN A 88 -2.97 -9.30 10.85
C GLN A 88 -4.40 -8.80 10.61
N PRO A 89 -4.94 -8.93 9.39
CA PRO A 89 -4.34 -9.55 8.22
C PRO A 89 -3.32 -8.65 7.50
N ASP A 90 -2.60 -9.24 6.57
CA ASP A 90 -1.85 -8.53 5.53
C ASP A 90 -2.77 -7.70 4.63
N MET A 91 -2.20 -6.83 3.79
CA MET A 91 -2.92 -5.89 2.89
C MET A 91 -3.99 -5.04 3.61
N LEU A 92 -3.87 -4.84 4.94
CA LEU A 92 -4.90 -4.24 5.77
C LEU A 92 -5.33 -2.85 5.27
N GLY A 93 -4.38 -1.98 4.97
CA GLY A 93 -4.66 -0.62 4.53
C GLY A 93 -5.42 -0.56 3.21
N SER A 94 -5.00 -1.34 2.22
CA SER A 94 -5.68 -1.42 0.93
C SER A 94 -7.04 -2.11 1.02
N LEU A 95 -7.20 -3.11 1.90
CA LEU A 95 -8.46 -3.78 2.16
C LEU A 95 -9.52 -2.81 2.70
N VAL A 96 -9.14 -1.95 3.67
CA VAL A 96 -10.04 -0.89 4.18
C VAL A 96 -10.30 0.17 3.11
N TYR A 97 -9.28 0.55 2.35
CA TYR A 97 -9.36 1.54 1.28
C TYR A 97 -10.45 1.21 0.25
N VAL A 98 -10.60 -0.07 -0.10
CA VAL A 98 -11.64 -0.54 -1.04
C VAL A 98 -12.94 -0.98 -0.36
N GLY A 99 -13.06 -0.85 0.96
CA GLY A 99 -14.27 -1.21 1.71
C GLY A 99 -14.42 -2.70 2.01
N GLY A 100 -13.35 -3.47 1.90
CA GLY A 100 -13.35 -4.90 2.22
C GLY A 100 -13.27 -5.20 3.73
N MET A 101 -12.89 -4.20 4.54
CA MET A 101 -12.85 -4.28 6.00
C MET A 101 -13.36 -2.97 6.60
N ALA A 102 -14.10 -3.04 7.70
CA ALA A 102 -14.56 -1.84 8.40
C ALA A 102 -13.38 -1.12 9.08
N VAL A 103 -13.44 0.21 9.12
CA VAL A 103 -12.40 1.05 9.73
C VAL A 103 -12.22 0.69 11.20
N GLU A 104 -13.31 0.51 11.93
CA GLU A 104 -13.32 0.20 13.36
C GLU A 104 -12.61 -1.13 13.63
N ASP A 105 -12.90 -2.14 12.80
CA ASP A 105 -12.29 -3.47 12.92
C ASP A 105 -10.78 -3.39 12.66
N ALA A 106 -10.38 -2.65 11.63
CA ALA A 106 -8.96 -2.44 11.31
C ALA A 106 -8.20 -1.74 12.44
N LEU A 107 -8.77 -0.64 12.97
CA LEU A 107 -8.14 0.11 14.06
C LEU A 107 -8.07 -0.67 15.38
N ASP A 108 -8.92 -1.69 15.56
CA ASP A 108 -8.94 -2.55 16.74
C ASP A 108 -8.01 -3.78 16.65
N VAL A 109 -7.44 -4.02 15.46
CA VAL A 109 -6.47 -5.10 15.26
C VAL A 109 -5.31 -4.95 16.23
N ARG A 110 -4.89 -6.08 16.81
CA ARG A 110 -3.81 -6.14 17.80
C ARG A 110 -2.54 -6.69 17.20
N ALA A 111 -1.44 -6.06 17.61
CA ALA A 111 -0.10 -6.52 17.27
C ALA A 111 0.17 -7.92 17.81
N ALA A 112 0.80 -8.77 17.01
CA ALA A 112 1.12 -10.13 17.38
C ALA A 112 2.21 -10.24 18.47
N ASP A 113 3.05 -9.22 18.62
CA ASP A 113 4.19 -9.21 19.52
C ASP A 113 3.87 -8.67 20.93
N ASP A 114 3.18 -7.54 21.04
CA ASP A 114 2.93 -6.85 22.30
C ASP A 114 1.45 -6.54 22.59
N GLY A 115 0.55 -6.87 21.65
CA GLY A 115 -0.88 -6.65 21.79
C GLY A 115 -1.32 -5.19 21.63
N ALA A 116 -0.46 -4.28 21.19
CA ALA A 116 -0.81 -2.88 20.91
C ALA A 116 -1.90 -2.81 19.83
N ARG A 117 -2.82 -1.84 19.93
CA ARG A 117 -3.83 -1.62 18.87
C ARG A 117 -3.24 -0.82 17.73
N LEU A 118 -3.62 -1.17 16.50
CA LEU A 118 -3.21 -0.43 15.31
C LEU A 118 -3.56 1.07 15.40
N GLY A 119 -4.78 1.39 15.81
CA GLY A 119 -5.21 2.78 15.97
C GLY A 119 -4.37 3.58 16.96
N ASP A 120 -3.95 2.97 18.07
CA ASP A 120 -3.10 3.62 19.06
C ASP A 120 -1.67 3.85 18.51
N GLU A 121 -1.15 2.90 17.75
CA GLU A 121 0.15 3.02 17.10
C GLU A 121 0.14 4.07 16.00
N LEU A 122 -0.90 4.15 15.17
CA LEU A 122 -1.06 5.20 14.17
C LEU A 122 -1.11 6.59 14.81
N ALA A 123 -1.85 6.74 15.92
CA ALA A 123 -1.88 7.98 16.68
C ALA A 123 -0.51 8.32 17.27
N ARG A 124 0.20 7.34 17.83
CA ARG A 124 1.53 7.51 18.43
C ARG A 124 2.57 8.00 17.42
N ILE A 125 2.52 7.50 16.18
CA ILE A 125 3.47 7.88 15.12
C ILE A 125 2.99 9.08 14.29
N GLY A 126 1.80 9.63 14.57
CA GLY A 126 1.24 10.79 13.85
C GLY A 126 0.64 10.47 12.49
N TYR A 127 0.24 9.21 12.26
CA TYR A 127 -0.38 8.75 11.01
C TYR A 127 -1.86 8.40 11.15
N ALA A 128 -2.49 8.62 12.29
CA ALA A 128 -3.94 8.63 12.40
C ALA A 128 -4.48 9.88 11.67
N GLY A 129 -4.76 9.74 10.39
CA GLY A 129 -5.23 10.85 9.56
C GLY A 129 -6.71 11.15 9.76
N SER A 130 -7.22 12.11 8.98
CA SER A 130 -8.62 12.53 9.05
C SER A 130 -9.39 12.36 7.74
N HIS A 131 -8.70 11.91 6.69
CA HIS A 131 -9.38 11.69 5.41
C HIS A 131 -10.28 10.45 5.51
N PRO A 132 -11.52 10.52 4.98
CA PRO A 132 -12.43 9.38 5.01
C PRO A 132 -11.87 8.15 4.29
N CYS A 133 -12.13 6.98 4.87
CA CYS A 133 -11.87 5.68 4.29
C CYS A 133 -13.08 4.79 4.61
N PRO A 134 -13.60 3.95 3.69
CA PRO A 134 -13.10 3.70 2.34
C PRO A 134 -13.29 4.90 1.40
N VAL A 135 -12.62 4.84 0.23
CA VAL A 135 -12.75 5.88 -0.78
C VAL A 135 -14.17 5.93 -1.35
N ALA A 136 -14.68 7.15 -1.54
CA ALA A 136 -16.04 7.35 -2.08
C ALA A 136 -16.13 6.99 -3.57
N VAL A 137 -15.02 7.11 -4.30
CA VAL A 137 -14.93 6.83 -5.74
C VAL A 137 -13.78 5.86 -5.96
N ALA A 138 -14.09 4.70 -6.53
CA ALA A 138 -13.07 3.72 -6.88
C ALA A 138 -12.07 4.32 -7.90
N PRO A 139 -10.78 4.00 -7.82
CA PRO A 139 -9.82 4.38 -8.84
C PRO A 139 -10.23 3.89 -10.23
N HIS A 140 -9.90 4.67 -11.27
CA HIS A 140 -10.06 4.25 -12.66
C HIS A 140 -9.19 3.03 -12.97
N ALA A 141 -7.96 3.03 -12.47
CA ALA A 141 -7.01 1.92 -12.56
C ALA A 141 -6.02 2.00 -11.40
N CYS A 142 -5.44 0.84 -11.07
CA CYS A 142 -4.31 0.74 -10.15
C CYS A 142 -3.14 0.11 -10.92
N VAL A 143 -1.95 0.66 -10.72
CA VAL A 143 -0.70 0.16 -11.29
C VAL A 143 0.33 0.06 -10.18
N GLU A 144 0.97 -1.09 -10.08
CA GLU A 144 2.03 -1.31 -9.12
C GLU A 144 3.26 -1.85 -9.85
N LEU A 145 4.40 -1.18 -9.68
CA LEU A 145 5.69 -1.73 -10.03
C LEU A 145 6.26 -2.43 -8.82
N HIS A 146 6.47 -3.73 -8.94
CA HIS A 146 6.95 -4.55 -7.83
C HIS A 146 8.15 -5.40 -8.26
N ILE A 147 9.01 -5.76 -7.31
CA ILE A 147 10.02 -6.79 -7.55
C ILE A 147 9.34 -8.15 -7.75
N GLU A 148 9.96 -9.05 -8.50
CA GLU A 148 9.36 -10.37 -8.77
C GLU A 148 9.22 -11.23 -7.50
N GLN A 149 10.11 -11.06 -6.52
CA GLN A 149 10.26 -11.95 -5.37
C GLN A 149 10.51 -13.42 -5.78
N GLY A 150 11.15 -13.59 -6.94
CA GLY A 150 11.44 -14.90 -7.54
C GLY A 150 12.55 -14.79 -8.58
N PRO A 151 13.01 -15.90 -9.15
CA PRO A 151 14.18 -15.94 -10.03
C PRO A 151 13.84 -15.93 -11.54
N VAL A 152 12.57 -16.02 -11.93
CA VAL A 152 12.19 -16.37 -13.33
C VAL A 152 12.59 -15.27 -14.32
N LEU A 153 12.28 -13.99 -13.99
CA LEU A 153 12.62 -12.89 -14.88
C LEU A 153 14.14 -12.71 -15.01
N GLU A 154 14.87 -12.89 -13.90
CA GLU A 154 16.33 -12.81 -13.91
C GLU A 154 16.94 -13.95 -14.74
N ASP A 155 16.50 -15.19 -14.53
CA ASP A 155 16.99 -16.37 -15.24
C ASP A 155 16.72 -16.28 -16.75
N GLU A 156 15.59 -15.67 -17.14
CA GLU A 156 15.21 -15.47 -18.54
C GLU A 156 15.76 -14.16 -19.14
N GLY A 157 16.41 -13.30 -18.36
CA GLY A 157 16.93 -12.00 -18.79
C GLY A 157 15.84 -11.01 -19.17
N ILE A 158 14.65 -11.11 -18.56
CA ILE A 158 13.50 -10.23 -18.79
C ILE A 158 13.49 -9.14 -17.72
N THR A 159 13.52 -7.88 -18.15
CA THR A 159 13.55 -6.75 -17.21
C THR A 159 12.19 -6.46 -16.58
N ILE A 160 11.10 -6.56 -17.35
CA ILE A 160 9.73 -6.25 -16.91
C ILE A 160 8.80 -7.37 -17.34
N GLY A 161 8.10 -7.95 -16.37
CA GLY A 161 7.03 -8.91 -16.60
C GLY A 161 5.66 -8.28 -16.31
N ALA A 162 4.65 -8.62 -17.11
CA ALA A 162 3.26 -8.28 -16.80
C ALA A 162 2.61 -9.44 -16.05
N VAL A 163 2.09 -9.18 -14.85
CA VAL A 163 1.38 -10.17 -14.05
C VAL A 163 0.07 -10.55 -14.76
N THR A 164 -0.11 -11.83 -15.06
CA THR A 164 -1.31 -12.36 -15.76
C THR A 164 -2.26 -13.12 -14.83
N GLY A 165 -1.87 -13.33 -13.59
CA GLY A 165 -2.69 -14.03 -12.59
C GLY A 165 -2.04 -13.98 -11.21
N VAL A 166 -2.83 -14.28 -10.19
CA VAL A 166 -2.41 -14.37 -8.81
C VAL A 166 -2.71 -15.74 -8.24
N GLN A 167 -1.86 -16.19 -7.33
CA GLN A 167 -2.09 -17.45 -6.59
C GLN A 167 -2.94 -17.17 -5.34
N GLY A 168 -3.81 -18.11 -4.99
CA GLY A 168 -4.45 -18.10 -3.68
C GLY A 168 -3.48 -18.61 -2.62
N ILE A 169 -3.41 -17.93 -1.48
CA ILE A 169 -2.64 -18.34 -0.31
C ILE A 169 -3.62 -18.69 0.81
N SER A 170 -3.36 -19.78 1.52
CA SER A 170 -4.10 -20.15 2.73
C SER A 170 -3.12 -20.38 3.87
N TRP A 171 -3.31 -19.64 4.95
CA TRP A 171 -2.54 -19.80 6.17
C TRP A 171 -3.35 -20.58 7.20
N THR A 172 -2.70 -21.53 7.88
CA THR A 172 -3.31 -22.30 8.95
C THR A 172 -2.40 -22.31 10.16
N GLU A 173 -2.91 -21.84 11.28
CA GLU A 173 -2.25 -21.97 12.57
C GLU A 173 -2.75 -23.23 13.29
N LEU A 174 -1.83 -24.07 13.74
CA LEU A 174 -2.12 -25.27 14.52
C LEU A 174 -1.55 -25.15 15.92
N THR A 175 -2.43 -25.11 16.91
CA THR A 175 -2.03 -25.19 18.30
C THR A 175 -2.20 -26.60 18.84
N ILE A 176 -1.10 -27.25 19.21
CA ILE A 176 -1.12 -28.60 19.79
C ILE A 176 -0.85 -28.51 21.27
N THR A 177 -1.82 -28.89 22.08
CA THR A 177 -1.70 -28.94 23.54
C THR A 177 -1.53 -30.36 23.98
N GLY A 178 -0.49 -30.64 24.74
CA GLY A 178 -0.20 -31.99 25.26
C GLY A 178 1.02 -32.01 26.16
N GLN A 179 1.40 -33.20 26.56
CA GLN A 179 2.58 -33.45 27.38
C GLN A 179 3.64 -34.17 26.53
N SER A 180 4.86 -33.67 26.56
CA SER A 180 5.98 -34.36 25.92
C SER A 180 6.17 -35.76 26.54
N ALA A 181 6.28 -36.76 25.69
CA ALA A 181 6.58 -38.13 26.06
C ALA A 181 7.75 -38.65 25.23
N HIS A 182 8.60 -39.40 25.84
CA HIS A 182 9.75 -40.04 25.20
C HIS A 182 9.57 -41.58 25.23
#